data_c5c9f4fcab055fe04f6723f62884231d
#
_entry.id   c5c9f4fcab055fe04f6723f62884231d
#
_cell.length_a   1.000
_cell.length_b   1.000
_cell.length_c   1.000
_cell.angle_alpha   90.00
_cell.angle_beta   90.00
_cell.angle_gamma   90.00
#
_symmetry.space_group_name_H-M   'P 1'
#
loop_
_entity.id
_entity.type
_entity.pdbx_description
1 polymer ?
#
loop_
_entity_poly.entity_id
_entity_poly.type
_entity_poly.pdbx_seq_one_letter_code
_entity_poly.pdbx_strand_id
1 'polypeptide(L)'
;VKLRAEVDSGFMQDGLGWMYVGFHLDPLLDVHWNNLAPPLEFKIKTPAGLCVASSRARAPIIKEDADADPREFLLGLEWDPRVLTAADFSQAEMILEVDYYACHDEGWCRSFHQTYHIQLVPDRNAGSVRSRGRPNGMGARNR
;
A
#
# COMPACT_ATOMS: atom_id res chain seq x y z
N VAL A 1 -4.07 11.31 1.94
CA VAL A 1 -3.14 10.40 1.27
C VAL A 1 -3.92 9.30 0.58
N LYS A 2 -3.59 9.05 -0.66
CA LYS A 2 -4.18 7.99 -1.44
C LYS A 2 -3.25 6.79 -1.46
N LEU A 3 -3.78 5.61 -1.15
CA LEU A 3 -3.02 4.37 -1.17
C LEU A 3 -3.23 3.67 -2.52
N ARG A 4 -2.13 3.19 -3.09
CA ARG A 4 -2.16 2.24 -4.20
C ARG A 4 -1.47 0.97 -3.75
N ALA A 5 -2.15 -0.16 -3.97
CA ALA A 5 -1.58 -1.47 -3.67
C ALA A 5 -1.84 -2.39 -4.86
N GLU A 6 -0.79 -3.00 -5.38
CA GLU A 6 -0.86 -3.89 -6.53
C GLU A 6 0.05 -5.08 -6.33
N VAL A 7 -0.39 -6.22 -6.80
CA VAL A 7 0.36 -7.47 -6.73
C VAL A 7 0.69 -7.89 -8.17
N ASP A 8 1.88 -8.46 -8.37
CA ASP A 8 2.29 -8.89 -9.70
C ASP A 8 1.40 -10.04 -10.21
N SER A 9 1.26 -10.13 -11.51
CA SER A 9 0.28 -11.02 -12.15
C SER A 9 0.57 -12.52 -11.96
N GLY A 10 1.80 -12.88 -11.64
CA GLY A 10 2.17 -14.28 -11.41
C GLY A 10 1.86 -14.78 -10.02
N PHE A 11 1.49 -13.91 -9.10
CA PHE A 11 1.34 -14.28 -7.70
C PHE A 11 0.33 -15.41 -7.48
N MET A 12 -0.81 -15.36 -8.14
CA MET A 12 -1.86 -16.36 -7.96
C MET A 12 -1.46 -17.76 -8.44
N GLN A 13 -0.51 -17.84 -9.36
CA GLN A 13 -0.03 -19.12 -9.89
C GLN A 13 1.11 -19.66 -9.05
N ASP A 14 2.03 -18.81 -8.68
CA ASP A 14 3.28 -19.22 -8.03
C ASP A 14 3.18 -19.24 -6.51
N GLY A 15 2.21 -18.54 -5.94
CA GLY A 15 2.11 -18.37 -4.49
C GLY A 15 3.19 -17.49 -3.91
N LEU A 16 4.02 -16.90 -4.75
CA LEU A 16 5.09 -15.98 -4.37
C LEU A 16 5.07 -14.79 -5.30
N GLY A 17 5.30 -13.62 -4.77
CA GLY A 17 5.36 -12.43 -5.60
C GLY A 17 5.66 -11.19 -4.78
N TRP A 18 5.47 -10.07 -5.41
CA TRP A 18 5.72 -8.76 -4.82
C TRP A 18 4.43 -7.97 -4.78
N MET A 19 4.24 -7.26 -3.69
CA MET A 19 3.17 -6.30 -3.58
C MET A 19 3.76 -4.90 -3.55
N TYR A 20 3.34 -4.07 -4.48
CA TYR A 20 3.64 -2.64 -4.46
C TYR A 20 2.67 -1.95 -3.51
N VAL A 21 3.21 -1.10 -2.65
CA VAL A 21 2.41 -0.23 -1.77
C VAL A 21 2.93 1.18 -1.94
N GLY A 22 2.07 2.08 -2.39
CA GLY A 22 2.45 3.46 -2.61
C GLY A 22 1.49 4.43 -1.94
N PHE A 23 2.05 5.42 -1.26
CA PHE A 23 1.30 6.48 -0.60
C PHE A 23 1.52 7.77 -1.38
N HIS A 24 0.43 8.34 -1.88
CA HIS A 24 0.46 9.50 -2.76
C HIS A 24 -0.30 10.66 -2.14
N LEU A 25 0.32 11.83 -2.14
CA LEU A 25 -0.37 13.05 -1.77
C LEU A 25 -1.21 13.52 -2.95
N ASP A 26 -2.37 14.11 -2.63
CA ASP A 26 -3.22 14.67 -3.67
C ASP A 26 -2.65 16.04 -4.07
N PRO A 27 -2.22 16.20 -5.32
CA PRO A 27 -1.62 17.47 -5.75
C PRO A 27 -2.60 18.65 -5.72
N LEU A 28 -3.89 18.37 -5.67
CA LEU A 28 -4.91 19.42 -5.63
C LEU A 28 -5.09 20.01 -4.23
N LEU A 29 -4.52 19.38 -3.20
CA LEU A 29 -4.70 19.82 -1.82
C LEU A 29 -3.56 20.70 -1.31
N ASP A 30 -2.56 20.98 -2.14
CA ASP A 30 -1.40 21.81 -1.79
C ASP A 30 -0.73 21.35 -0.50
N VAL A 31 -0.48 20.06 -0.40
CA VAL A 31 0.15 19.44 0.77
C VAL A 31 1.49 18.82 0.39
N HIS A 32 2.36 18.72 1.37
CA HIS A 32 3.65 18.07 1.22
C HIS A 32 3.99 17.28 2.48
N TRP A 33 4.91 16.32 2.35
CA TRP A 33 5.39 15.58 3.51
C TRP A 33 6.20 16.49 4.41
N ASN A 34 6.04 16.31 5.72
CA ASN A 34 6.86 17.01 6.70
C ASN A 34 8.10 16.18 7.02
N ASN A 35 9.20 16.46 6.33
CA ASN A 35 10.42 15.68 6.49
C ASN A 35 11.24 16.07 7.74
N LEU A 36 10.80 17.08 8.45
CA LEU A 36 11.36 17.43 9.76
C LEU A 36 10.76 16.58 10.87
N ALA A 37 9.66 15.90 10.60
CA ALA A 37 9.01 14.96 11.51
C ALA A 37 9.48 13.54 11.17
N PRO A 38 9.14 12.54 12.01
CA PRO A 38 9.46 11.14 11.69
C PRO A 38 8.91 10.72 10.33
N PRO A 39 9.61 9.88 9.59
CA PRO A 39 9.15 9.44 8.27
C PRO A 39 7.87 8.62 8.36
N LEU A 40 7.16 8.54 7.25
CA LEU A 40 6.00 7.69 7.12
C LEU A 40 6.34 6.26 7.53
N GLU A 41 5.47 5.67 8.34
CA GLU A 41 5.61 4.30 8.81
C GLU A 41 4.26 3.61 8.68
N PHE A 42 4.27 2.35 8.25
CA PHE A 42 3.04 1.58 8.23
C PHE A 42 3.24 0.18 8.78
N LYS A 43 2.14 -0.44 9.16
CA LYS A 43 2.10 -1.85 9.50
C LYS A 43 0.93 -2.48 8.76
N ILE A 44 1.07 -3.76 8.47
CA ILE A 44 0.08 -4.50 7.70
C ILE A 44 -0.21 -5.82 8.39
N LYS A 45 -1.50 -6.14 8.50
CA LYS A 45 -1.98 -7.43 8.99
C LYS A 45 -2.53 -8.22 7.83
N THR A 46 -2.13 -9.47 7.75
CA THR A 46 -2.58 -10.38 6.70
C THR A 46 -3.43 -11.48 7.30
N PRO A 47 -4.39 -12.02 6.53
CA PRO A 47 -5.15 -13.17 6.98
C PRO A 47 -4.27 -14.42 7.00
N ALA A 48 -4.72 -15.46 7.73
CA ALA A 48 -4.01 -16.72 7.75
C ALA A 48 -3.87 -17.27 6.33
N GLY A 49 -2.68 -17.78 6.01
CA GLY A 49 -2.38 -18.30 4.67
C GLY A 49 -1.78 -17.27 3.73
N LEU A 50 -1.74 -16.01 4.13
CA LEU A 50 -1.10 -14.97 3.36
C LEU A 50 -0.05 -14.32 4.26
N CYS A 51 1.18 -14.29 3.79
CA CYS A 51 2.31 -13.84 4.58
C CYS A 51 3.07 -12.75 3.84
N VAL A 52 3.34 -11.66 4.53
CA VAL A 52 4.16 -10.59 3.99
C VAL A 52 5.55 -10.65 4.61
N ALA A 53 6.59 -10.42 3.82
CA ALA A 53 7.97 -10.56 4.28
C ALA A 53 8.29 -9.62 5.44
N SER A 54 7.68 -8.44 5.46
CA SER A 54 7.83 -7.52 6.56
C SER A 54 6.47 -6.90 6.87
N SER A 55 6.00 -7.07 8.09
CA SER A 55 4.71 -6.53 8.51
C SER A 55 4.80 -5.04 8.86
N ARG A 56 5.98 -4.47 8.88
CA ARG A 56 6.22 -3.05 9.15
C ARG A 56 7.23 -2.51 8.17
N ALA A 57 7.05 -1.27 7.77
CA ALA A 57 8.01 -0.59 6.93
C ALA A 57 8.00 0.90 7.23
N ARG A 58 9.14 1.53 7.00
CA ARG A 58 9.33 2.95 7.22
C ARG A 58 9.96 3.55 5.98
N ALA A 59 9.49 4.72 5.58
CA ALA A 59 10.07 5.42 4.46
C ALA A 59 11.48 5.90 4.81
N PRO A 60 12.35 6.07 3.81
CA PRO A 60 13.68 6.62 4.05
C PRO A 60 13.61 8.06 4.51
N ILE A 61 14.65 8.48 5.21
CA ILE A 61 14.81 9.87 5.63
C ILE A 61 15.17 10.70 4.40
N ILE A 62 14.46 11.77 4.18
CA ILE A 62 14.66 12.68 3.06
C ILE A 62 15.36 13.94 3.59
N LYS A 63 16.38 14.40 2.87
CA LYS A 63 17.19 15.55 3.32
C LYS A 63 16.47 16.88 3.21
N GLU A 64 15.64 17.03 2.18
CA GLU A 64 14.86 18.23 1.98
C GLU A 64 13.80 18.35 3.09
N ASP A 65 13.54 19.55 3.56
CA ASP A 65 12.57 19.78 4.62
C ASP A 65 11.15 19.37 4.22
N ALA A 66 10.86 19.41 2.93
CA ALA A 66 9.55 19.08 2.38
C ALA A 66 9.68 18.56 0.97
N ASP A 67 8.81 17.63 0.61
CA ASP A 67 8.66 17.15 -0.75
C ASP A 67 7.26 16.56 -0.91
N ALA A 68 6.88 16.23 -2.13
CA ALA A 68 5.58 15.63 -2.41
C ALA A 68 5.69 14.34 -3.22
N ASP A 69 6.88 13.76 -3.32
CA ASP A 69 7.09 12.52 -4.04
C ASP A 69 6.39 11.35 -3.35
N PRO A 70 5.90 10.37 -4.08
CA PRO A 70 5.25 9.21 -3.47
C PRO A 70 6.20 8.45 -2.54
N ARG A 71 5.64 7.89 -1.48
CA ARG A 71 6.36 6.94 -0.63
C ARG A 71 5.99 5.54 -1.10
N GLU A 72 6.97 4.83 -1.63
CA GLU A 72 6.73 3.57 -2.34
C GLU A 72 7.52 2.44 -1.72
N PHE A 73 6.90 1.27 -1.67
CA PHE A 73 7.47 0.07 -1.06
C PHE A 73 7.15 -1.15 -1.91
N LEU A 74 8.09 -2.09 -1.92
CA LEU A 74 7.85 -3.41 -2.48
C LEU A 74 7.96 -4.43 -1.36
N LEU A 75 6.90 -5.19 -1.15
CA LEU A 75 6.84 -6.20 -0.09
C LEU A 75 6.76 -7.59 -0.72
N GLY A 76 7.60 -8.49 -0.22
CA GLY A 76 7.49 -9.89 -0.61
C GLY A 76 6.23 -10.49 -0.02
N LEU A 77 5.54 -11.30 -0.81
CA LEU A 77 4.24 -11.87 -0.44
C LEU A 77 4.23 -13.35 -0.75
N GLU A 78 3.74 -14.15 0.20
CA GLU A 78 3.57 -15.60 0.04
C GLU A 78 2.15 -16.00 0.34
N TRP A 79 1.62 -16.90 -0.47
CA TRP A 79 0.28 -17.45 -0.31
C TRP A 79 0.36 -18.96 -0.17
N ASP A 80 -0.24 -19.47 0.92
CA ASP A 80 -0.39 -20.91 1.14
C ASP A 80 -1.84 -21.31 0.86
N PRO A 81 -2.12 -21.93 -0.29
CA PRO A 81 -3.48 -22.30 -0.65
C PRO A 81 -4.06 -23.42 0.23
N ARG A 82 -3.24 -24.10 1.04
CA ARG A 82 -3.73 -25.09 1.98
C ARG A 82 -4.42 -24.44 3.18
N VAL A 83 -4.03 -23.22 3.51
CA VAL A 83 -4.60 -22.48 4.64
C VAL A 83 -5.67 -21.50 4.16
N LEU A 84 -5.40 -20.80 3.08
CA LEU A 84 -6.32 -19.83 2.48
C LEU A 84 -6.64 -20.31 1.06
N THR A 85 -7.82 -20.89 0.88
CA THR A 85 -8.20 -21.45 -0.42
C THR A 85 -8.38 -20.36 -1.46
N ALA A 86 -8.30 -20.72 -2.73
CA ALA A 86 -8.52 -19.79 -3.83
C ALA A 86 -9.92 -19.15 -3.74
N ALA A 87 -10.91 -19.92 -3.29
CA ALA A 87 -12.28 -19.40 -3.13
C ALA A 87 -12.34 -18.32 -2.03
N ASP A 88 -11.63 -18.54 -0.94
CA ASP A 88 -11.63 -17.60 0.17
C ASP A 88 -10.67 -16.43 -0.05
N PHE A 89 -9.70 -16.59 -0.92
CA PHE A 89 -8.70 -15.57 -1.22
C PHE A 89 -9.35 -14.27 -1.71
N SER A 90 -10.33 -14.38 -2.57
CA SER A 90 -10.98 -13.20 -3.15
C SER A 90 -11.77 -12.39 -2.12
N GLN A 91 -12.07 -12.99 -0.98
CA GLN A 91 -12.77 -12.32 0.12
C GLN A 91 -11.85 -11.94 1.26
N ALA A 92 -10.59 -12.36 1.19
CA ALA A 92 -9.62 -12.07 2.23
C ALA A 92 -9.24 -10.59 2.20
N GLU A 93 -8.99 -10.05 3.38
CA GLU A 93 -8.67 -8.65 3.55
C GLU A 93 -7.38 -8.50 4.32
N MET A 94 -6.52 -7.60 3.84
CA MET A 94 -5.39 -7.12 4.62
C MET A 94 -5.76 -5.78 5.21
N ILE A 95 -5.25 -5.49 6.40
CA ILE A 95 -5.47 -4.21 7.06
C ILE A 95 -4.14 -3.50 7.18
N LEU A 96 -4.05 -2.31 6.60
CA LEU A 96 -2.85 -1.49 6.63
C LEU A 96 -3.13 -0.23 7.43
N GLU A 97 -2.29 0.03 8.44
CA GLU A 97 -2.36 1.25 9.22
C GLU A 97 -1.10 2.06 8.95
N VAL A 98 -1.26 3.32 8.61
CA VAL A 98 -0.16 4.20 8.28
C VAL A 98 -0.20 5.45 9.14
N ASP A 99 0.98 5.85 9.59
CA ASP A 99 1.20 7.10 10.31
C ASP A 99 2.14 7.98 9.49
N TYR A 100 1.78 9.23 9.34
CA TYR A 100 2.62 10.16 8.60
C TYR A 100 2.37 11.60 9.06
N TYR A 101 3.25 12.47 8.63
CA TYR A 101 3.18 13.90 8.94
C TYR A 101 3.19 14.68 7.64
N ALA A 102 2.25 15.60 7.50
CA ALA A 102 2.14 16.42 6.30
C ALA A 102 1.80 17.85 6.68
N CYS A 103 2.18 18.76 5.81
CA CYS A 103 1.93 20.17 5.98
C CYS A 103 1.18 20.71 4.77
N HIS A 104 0.34 21.68 5.02
CA HIS A 104 -0.25 22.46 3.94
C HIS A 104 0.71 23.59 3.57
N ASP A 105 0.78 23.92 2.30
CA ASP A 105 1.69 24.94 1.81
C ASP A 105 1.44 26.30 2.48
N GLU A 106 0.24 26.54 3.00
CA GLU A 106 -0.11 27.78 3.68
C GLU A 106 0.15 27.74 5.18
N GLY A 107 0.76 26.69 5.70
CA GLY A 107 1.38 26.79 7.00
C GLY A 107 0.98 25.82 8.11
N TRP A 108 -0.09 25.04 8.01
CA TRP A 108 -0.35 24.07 9.08
C TRP A 108 0.41 22.78 8.83
N CYS A 109 0.80 22.11 9.91
CA CYS A 109 1.41 20.80 9.88
C CYS A 109 0.68 19.89 10.87
N ARG A 110 0.44 18.64 10.49
CA ARG A 110 -0.31 17.69 11.32
C ARG A 110 0.22 16.28 11.18
N SER A 111 -0.02 15.50 12.23
CA SER A 111 0.16 14.06 12.16
C SER A 111 -1.15 13.42 11.70
N PHE A 112 -1.02 12.35 10.93
CA PHE A 112 -2.17 11.61 10.41
C PHE A 112 -2.01 10.14 10.70
N HIS A 113 -3.12 9.49 10.98
CA HIS A 113 -3.22 8.05 11.09
C HIS A 113 -4.39 7.60 10.25
N GLN A 114 -4.14 6.68 9.33
CA GLN A 114 -5.18 6.17 8.44
C GLN A 114 -5.14 4.64 8.41
N THR A 115 -6.32 4.04 8.25
CA THR A 115 -6.47 2.60 8.13
C THR A 115 -7.09 2.30 6.77
N TYR A 116 -6.47 1.35 6.06
CA TYR A 116 -6.95 0.90 4.76
C TYR A 116 -7.26 -0.58 4.83
N HIS A 117 -8.34 -0.96 4.16
CA HIS A 117 -8.71 -2.35 3.98
C HIS A 117 -8.40 -2.73 2.53
N ILE A 118 -7.49 -3.67 2.36
CA ILE A 118 -7.00 -4.08 1.04
C ILE A 118 -7.58 -5.44 0.72
N GLN A 119 -8.36 -5.52 -0.33
CA GLN A 119 -8.92 -6.76 -0.82
C GLN A 119 -8.19 -7.16 -2.10
N LEU A 120 -7.59 -8.34 -2.09
CA LEU A 120 -6.88 -8.85 -3.25
C LEU A 120 -7.86 -9.58 -4.15
N VAL A 121 -8.37 -8.89 -5.14
CA VAL A 121 -9.33 -9.46 -6.08
C VAL A 121 -8.58 -9.87 -7.35
N PRO A 122 -8.64 -11.15 -7.74
CA PRO A 122 -7.98 -11.58 -8.97
C PRO A 122 -8.48 -10.80 -10.17
N ASP A 123 -7.56 -10.31 -10.97
CA ASP A 123 -7.86 -9.58 -12.17
C ASP A 123 -7.84 -10.56 -13.35
N ARG A 124 -8.95 -10.69 -14.04
CA ARG A 124 -9.06 -11.58 -15.18
C ARG A 124 -8.14 -11.18 -16.32
N ASN A 125 -7.70 -9.94 -16.32
CA ASN A 125 -6.77 -9.42 -17.31
C ASN A 125 -5.36 -9.31 -16.75
N ALA A 126 -5.02 -10.10 -15.73
CA ALA A 126 -3.76 -9.97 -15.01
C ALA A 126 -2.53 -10.09 -15.91
N GLY A 127 -2.62 -10.80 -17.02
CA GLY A 127 -1.51 -10.92 -17.97
C GLY A 127 -1.43 -9.81 -18.99
N SER A 128 -2.36 -8.87 -19.00
CA SER A 128 -2.40 -7.81 -19.99
C SER A 128 -1.81 -6.52 -19.43
N VAL A 129 -1.59 -5.55 -20.31
CA VAL A 129 -1.18 -4.22 -19.89
C VAL A 129 -2.33 -3.59 -19.12
N ARG A 130 -2.04 -3.11 -17.95
CA ARG A 130 -3.04 -2.56 -17.06
C ARG A 130 -2.86 -1.08 -16.85
N SER A 131 -3.95 -0.42 -16.58
CA SER A 131 -3.90 0.95 -16.16
C SER A 131 -3.18 1.05 -14.82
N ARG A 132 -2.20 1.91 -14.76
CA ARG A 132 -1.40 2.05 -13.56
C ARG A 132 -2.06 2.87 -12.48
N GLY A 133 -2.90 3.75 -12.83
CA GLY A 133 -3.54 4.64 -11.87
C GLY A 133 -4.65 4.01 -11.06
N ARG A 134 -5.02 2.78 -11.36
CA ARG A 134 -6.20 2.15 -10.77
C ARG A 134 -5.88 0.76 -10.25
N PRO A 135 -6.21 0.48 -9.03
CA PRO A 135 -6.02 -0.85 -8.45
C PRO A 135 -7.17 -1.77 -8.85
N ASN A 136 -7.37 -1.97 -10.14
CA ASN A 136 -8.38 -2.90 -10.62
C ASN A 136 -7.95 -4.32 -10.37
N GLY A 137 -8.84 -5.14 -9.92
CA GLY A 137 -8.57 -6.53 -9.67
C GLY A 137 -7.74 -6.76 -8.43
N MET A 138 -6.67 -6.02 -8.24
CA MET A 138 -5.81 -6.09 -7.07
C MET A 138 -5.67 -4.70 -6.52
N GLY A 139 -6.47 -4.33 -5.57
CA GLY A 139 -6.47 -2.94 -5.19
C GLY A 139 -6.81 -2.66 -3.75
N ALA A 140 -6.61 -1.42 -3.38
CA ALA A 140 -6.89 -0.90 -2.05
C ALA A 140 -8.09 0.02 -2.09
N ARG A 141 -8.79 0.07 -0.97
CA ARG A 141 -9.88 1.01 -0.76
C ARG A 141 -9.62 1.83 0.49
N ASN A 142 -9.87 3.10 0.40
CA ASN A 142 -9.88 4.00 1.55
C ASN A 142 -11.10 3.73 2.40
N ARG A 143 -10.92 3.79 3.71
CA ARG A 143 -12.02 3.68 4.66
C ARG A 143 -12.14 4.95 5.48
#